data_6f3693c2e74ac01b1cc6eedd2f3305a7
#
_entry.id   6f3693c2e74ac01b1cc6eedd2f3305a7
#
_cell.length_a   1.000
_cell.length_b   1.000
_cell.length_c   1.000
_cell.angle_alpha   90.00
_cell.angle_beta   90.00
_cell.angle_gamma   90.00
#
_symmetry.space_group_name_H-M   'P 1'
#
loop_
_entity.id
_entity.type
_entity.pdbx_description
1 polymer ?
#
loop_
_entity_poly.entity_id
_entity_poly.type
_entity_poly.pdbx_seq_one_letter_code
_entity_poly.pdbx_strand_id
1 'polypeptide(L)' 'MSSLEFDLATQMSRLELEWRQAYDSSMVARADYQTLATSPKVNGNLLGMARERLDRAEALQARIMAKIERLEDSTLGQD' A
#
# COMPACT_ATOMS: atom_id res chain seq x y z
N MET A 1 11.30 -26.14 17.89
CA MET A 1 10.91 -24.90 17.24
C MET A 1 10.89 -25.07 15.75
N SER A 2 9.79 -24.75 15.13
CA SER A 2 9.66 -24.98 13.71
C SER A 2 10.15 -23.76 12.93
N SER A 3 10.97 -24.00 11.90
CA SER A 3 11.42 -22.92 11.03
C SER A 3 10.25 -22.29 10.28
N LEU A 4 9.11 -22.99 10.19
CA LEU A 4 7.92 -22.48 9.56
C LEU A 4 7.33 -21.30 10.34
N GLU A 5 7.30 -21.37 11.67
CA GLU A 5 6.82 -20.28 12.51
C GLU A 5 7.69 -19.04 12.37
N PHE A 6 9.01 -19.25 12.33
CA PHE A 6 9.96 -18.16 12.12
C PHE A 6 9.72 -17.52 10.76
N ASP A 7 9.50 -18.34 9.72
CA ASP A 7 9.28 -17.83 8.37
C ASP A 7 7.99 -17.01 8.28
N LEU A 8 6.92 -17.46 8.96
CA LEU A 8 5.66 -16.72 8.97
C LEU A 8 5.81 -15.36 9.66
N ALA A 9 6.49 -15.34 10.80
CA ALA A 9 6.72 -14.10 11.53
C ALA A 9 7.56 -13.13 10.69
N THR A 10 8.58 -13.65 10.00
CA THR A 10 9.43 -12.84 9.14
C THR A 10 8.63 -12.27 7.97
N GLN A 11 7.80 -13.11 7.34
CA GLN A 11 6.97 -12.68 6.23
C GLN A 11 5.97 -11.59 6.66
N MET A 12 5.35 -11.79 7.83
CA MET A 12 4.39 -10.79 8.32
C MET A 12 5.07 -9.46 8.61
N SER A 13 6.24 -9.49 9.25
CA SER A 13 6.99 -8.27 9.54
C SER A 13 7.36 -7.53 8.26
N ARG A 14 7.76 -8.28 7.23
CA ARG A 14 8.12 -7.70 5.94
C ARG A 14 6.90 -7.06 5.27
N LEU A 15 5.75 -7.75 5.31
CA LEU A 15 4.53 -7.23 4.73
C LEU A 15 4.04 -5.99 5.46
N GLU A 16 4.16 -5.96 6.79
CA GLU A 16 3.79 -4.79 7.57
C GLU A 16 4.65 -3.59 7.20
N LEU A 17 5.96 -3.80 7.01
CA LEU A 17 6.87 -2.74 6.59
C LEU A 17 6.51 -2.25 5.19
N GLU A 18 6.25 -3.18 4.26
CA GLU A 18 5.84 -2.82 2.91
C GLU A 18 4.53 -2.04 2.92
N TRP A 19 3.58 -2.47 3.76
CA TRP A 19 2.31 -1.77 3.87
C TRP A 19 2.49 -0.35 4.36
N ARG A 20 3.34 -0.17 5.36
CA ARG A 20 3.62 1.16 5.89
C ARG A 20 4.24 2.07 4.84
N GLN A 21 5.19 1.53 4.07
CA GLN A 21 5.81 2.29 2.99
C GLN A 21 4.78 2.65 1.90
N ALA A 22 3.92 1.70 1.56
CA ALA A 22 2.86 1.94 0.57
C ALA A 22 1.86 2.97 1.10
N TYR A 23 1.53 2.92 2.38
CA TYR A 23 0.63 3.88 3.00
C TYR A 23 1.23 5.29 2.93
N ASP A 24 2.50 5.43 3.31
CA ASP A 24 3.17 6.73 3.25
C ASP A 24 3.19 7.27 1.82
N SER A 25 3.48 6.40 0.85
CA SER A 25 3.48 6.80 -0.56
C SER A 25 2.10 7.25 -1.02
N SER A 26 1.05 6.55 -0.58
CA SER A 26 -0.31 6.93 -0.95
C SER A 26 -0.73 8.26 -0.33
N MET A 27 -0.27 8.53 0.89
CA MET A 27 -0.55 9.81 1.54
C MET A 27 0.11 10.97 0.79
N VAL A 28 1.37 10.79 0.38
CA VAL A 28 2.08 11.81 -0.39
C VAL A 28 1.40 12.03 -1.74
N ALA A 29 1.04 10.94 -2.43
CA ALA A 29 0.39 11.03 -3.73
C ALA A 29 -0.97 11.72 -3.62
N ARG A 30 -1.71 11.44 -2.56
CA ARG A 30 -3.01 12.08 -2.33
C ARG A 30 -2.85 13.57 -2.08
N ALA A 31 -1.87 13.96 -1.26
CA ALA A 31 -1.60 15.36 -0.97
C ALA A 31 -1.20 16.11 -2.25
N ASP A 32 -0.35 15.50 -3.07
CA ASP A 32 0.05 16.10 -4.34
C ASP A 32 -1.14 16.28 -5.28
N TYR A 33 -1.99 15.26 -5.37
CA TYR A 33 -3.18 15.33 -6.21
C TYR A 33 -4.10 16.45 -5.74
N GLN A 34 -4.34 16.54 -4.43
CA GLN A 34 -5.24 17.56 -3.88
C GLN A 34 -4.68 18.96 -4.11
N THR A 35 -3.37 19.13 -3.96
CA THR A 35 -2.73 20.42 -4.20
C THR A 35 -2.90 20.84 -5.65
N LEU A 36 -2.69 19.91 -6.58
CA LEU A 36 -2.84 20.21 -8.01
C LEU A 36 -4.31 20.45 -8.36
N ALA A 37 -5.21 19.67 -7.79
CA ALA A 37 -6.64 19.79 -8.10
C ALA A 37 -7.22 21.11 -7.64
N THR A 38 -6.65 21.71 -6.59
CA THR A 38 -7.13 23.01 -6.08
C THR A 38 -6.37 24.19 -6.64
N SER A 39 -5.35 23.95 -7.47
CA SER A 39 -4.59 25.03 -8.11
C SER A 39 -5.37 25.64 -9.25
N PRO A 40 -5.49 26.98 -9.32
CA PRO A 40 -6.26 27.63 -10.39
C PRO A 40 -5.59 27.57 -11.76
N LYS A 41 -4.29 27.23 -11.81
CA LYS A 41 -3.55 27.18 -13.06
C LYS A 41 -2.96 25.81 -13.34
N VAL A 42 -3.63 24.75 -12.88
CA VAL A 42 -3.10 23.42 -13.05
C VAL A 42 -3.20 22.97 -14.52
N ASN A 43 -2.13 22.33 -15.00
CA ASN A 43 -2.12 21.68 -16.29
C ASN A 43 -2.86 20.34 -16.18
N GLY A 44 -3.78 20.08 -17.11
CA GLY A 44 -4.55 18.84 -17.12
C GLY A 44 -3.67 17.59 -17.16
N ASN A 45 -2.53 17.66 -17.88
CA ASN A 45 -1.61 16.53 -17.95
C ASN A 45 -0.98 16.26 -16.58
N LEU A 46 -0.60 17.30 -15.85
CA LEU A 46 -0.02 17.14 -14.52
C LEU A 46 -1.04 16.55 -13.55
N LEU A 47 -2.28 17.00 -13.64
CA LEU A 47 -3.34 16.48 -12.80
C LEU A 47 -3.61 15.00 -13.11
N GLY A 48 -3.64 14.65 -14.39
CA GLY A 48 -3.81 13.26 -14.81
C GLY A 48 -2.70 12.36 -14.33
N MET A 49 -1.45 12.82 -14.40
CA MET A 49 -0.30 12.07 -13.91
C MET A 49 -0.35 11.88 -12.40
N ALA A 50 -0.76 12.92 -11.67
CA ALA A 50 -0.91 12.84 -10.22
C ALA A 50 -2.01 11.85 -9.84
N ARG A 51 -3.11 11.83 -10.60
CA ARG A 51 -4.19 10.88 -10.38
C ARG A 51 -3.73 9.44 -10.60
N GLU A 52 -2.97 9.21 -11.67
CA GLU A 52 -2.43 7.88 -11.94
C GLU A 52 -1.49 7.43 -10.84
N ARG A 53 -0.65 8.33 -10.35
CA ARG A 53 0.27 8.01 -9.27
C ARG A 53 -0.49 7.62 -8.01
N LEU A 54 -1.55 8.36 -7.68
CA LEU A 54 -2.39 8.06 -6.53
C LEU A 54 -3.07 6.69 -6.71
N ASP A 55 -3.64 6.43 -7.88
CA ASP A 55 -4.31 5.16 -8.15
C ASP A 55 -3.34 3.99 -8.00
N ARG A 56 -2.11 4.12 -8.49
CA ARG A 56 -1.09 3.07 -8.36
C ARG A 56 -0.71 2.85 -6.90
N ALA A 57 -0.55 3.93 -6.15
CA ALA A 57 -0.19 3.83 -4.73
C ALA A 57 -1.29 3.16 -3.93
N GLU A 58 -2.54 3.50 -4.20
CA GLU A 58 -3.68 2.88 -3.52
C GLU A 58 -3.83 1.42 -3.92
N ALA A 59 -3.60 1.09 -5.20
CA ALA A 59 -3.68 -0.28 -5.67
C ALA A 59 -2.58 -1.15 -5.02
N LEU A 60 -1.38 -0.61 -4.88
CA LEU A 60 -0.29 -1.33 -4.22
C LEU A 60 -0.61 -1.57 -2.76
N GLN A 61 -1.13 -0.55 -2.08
CA GLN A 61 -1.52 -0.67 -0.67
C GLN A 61 -2.59 -1.75 -0.49
N ALA A 62 -3.60 -1.76 -1.36
CA ALA A 62 -4.67 -2.75 -1.31
C ALA A 62 -4.13 -4.17 -1.56
N ARG A 63 -3.18 -4.30 -2.48
CA ARG A 63 -2.57 -5.59 -2.80
C ARG A 63 -1.78 -6.13 -1.62
N ILE A 64 -1.03 -5.27 -0.94
CA ILE A 64 -0.25 -5.68 0.23
C ILE A 64 -1.20 -6.06 1.37
N MET A 65 -2.27 -5.29 1.58
CA MET A 65 -3.26 -5.61 2.60
C MET A 65 -3.90 -6.98 2.33
N ALA A 66 -4.19 -7.29 1.06
CA ALA A 66 -4.75 -8.59 0.70
C ALA A 66 -3.78 -9.73 1.03
N LYS A 67 -2.47 -9.50 0.85
CA LYS A 67 -1.46 -10.50 1.21
C LYS A 67 -1.40 -10.71 2.71
N ILE A 68 -1.48 -9.63 3.48
CA ILE A 68 -1.49 -9.71 4.94
C ILE A 68 -2.70 -10.51 5.40
N GLU A 69 -3.87 -10.20 4.87
CA GLU A 69 -5.10 -10.90 5.23
C GLU A 69 -5.03 -12.39 4.89
N ARG A 70 -4.46 -12.73 3.74
CA ARG A 70 -4.29 -14.12 3.34
C ARG A 70 -3.35 -14.85 4.29
N LEU A 71 -2.29 -14.20 4.72
CA LEU A 71 -1.33 -14.81 5.63
C LEU A 71 -1.97 -15.03 7.00
N GLU A 72 -2.75 -14.06 7.48
CA GLU A 72 -3.48 -14.20 8.73
C GLU A 72 -4.51 -15.33 8.67
N ASP A 73 -5.28 -15.40 7.57
CA ASP A 73 -6.27 -16.46 7.37
C ASP A 73 -5.59 -17.83 7.34
N SER A 74 -4.45 -17.92 6.67
CA SER A 74 -3.70 -19.16 6.58
C SER A 74 -3.25 -19.62 7.97
N THR A 75 -2.85 -18.68 8.81
CA THR A 75 -2.43 -18.99 10.19
C THR A 75 -3.62 -19.42 11.03
N LEU A 76 -4.75 -18.71 10.92
CA LEU A 76 -5.94 -19.04 11.69
C LEU A 76 -6.61 -20.32 11.23
N GLY A 77 -6.47 -20.67 9.95
CA GLY A 77 -7.10 -21.85 9.38
C GLY A 77 -6.40 -23.16 9.68
N GLN A 78 -5.31 -23.14 10.43
CA GLN A 78 -4.50 -24.31 10.72
C GLN A 78 -4.72 -24.87 12.11
N ASP A 79 -5.89 -24.92 12.57
CA ASP A 79 -6.19 -25.52 13.87
C ASP A 79 -6.05 -27.05 13.85
#